data_f9b36c9c65d2c14bf35f59bcc2e1d5c5
#
_entry.id   f9b36c9c65d2c14bf35f59bcc2e1d5c5
#
_cell.length_a   1.000
_cell.length_b   1.000
_cell.length_c   1.000
_cell.angle_alpha   90.00
_cell.angle_beta   90.00
_cell.angle_gamma   90.00
#
_symmetry.space_group_name_H-M   'P 1'
#
loop_
_entity.id
_entity.type
_entity.pdbx_description
1 polymer ?
#
loop_
_entity_poly.entity_id
_entity_poly.type
_entity_poly.pdbx_seq_one_letter_code
_entity_poly.pdbx_strand_id
1 'polypeptide(L)'
;YEVDPGINVPANTREIAVNQQGVVMAYVENQSAPVELGQLSLATFLNEAGMKPIGNNLMEATTASGDPTTVTPGDAGIGVIRQGYLENSNVNIIQQITDLISAQRAYEMNSKSIETADQMLQTANQIK
;
A
#
# COMPACT_ATOMS: atom_id res chain seq x y z
N TYR A 1 -13.85 4.66 -7.48
CA TYR A 1 -13.65 3.25 -7.81
C TYR A 1 -14.77 2.44 -7.19
N GLU A 2 -15.29 1.50 -7.92
CA GLU A 2 -16.34 0.59 -7.46
C GLU A 2 -15.68 -0.69 -6.91
N VAL A 3 -16.34 -1.32 -5.94
CA VAL A 3 -15.89 -2.59 -5.38
C VAL A 3 -16.42 -3.72 -6.28
N ASP A 4 -15.59 -4.68 -6.59
CA ASP A 4 -15.97 -5.88 -7.35
C ASP A 4 -16.01 -7.11 -6.42
N PRO A 5 -17.10 -7.86 -6.37
CA PRO A 5 -18.39 -7.65 -7.05
C PRO A 5 -19.16 -6.45 -6.52
N GLY A 6 -19.90 -5.78 -7.42
CA GLY A 6 -20.70 -4.61 -7.06
C GLY A 6 -21.76 -4.93 -6.00
N ILE A 7 -21.69 -4.25 -4.85
CA ILE A 7 -22.64 -4.42 -3.75
C ILE A 7 -23.66 -3.29 -3.82
N ASN A 8 -24.93 -3.63 -4.05
CA ASN A 8 -26.00 -2.66 -4.10
C ASN A 8 -26.63 -2.50 -2.70
N VAL A 9 -26.50 -1.31 -2.14
CA VAL A 9 -27.06 -0.97 -0.83
C VAL A 9 -28.45 -0.34 -1.01
N PRO A 10 -29.52 -0.93 -0.46
CA PRO A 10 -30.86 -0.34 -0.51
C PRO A 10 -30.92 1.02 0.18
N ALA A 11 -31.71 1.96 -0.37
CA ALA A 11 -31.82 3.32 0.16
C ALA A 11 -32.38 3.41 1.60
N ASN A 12 -33.10 2.38 2.05
CA ASN A 12 -33.68 2.25 3.39
C ASN A 12 -32.79 1.48 4.38
N THR A 13 -31.50 1.36 4.10
CA THR A 13 -30.51 0.74 5.01
C THR A 13 -30.19 1.70 6.14
N ARG A 14 -30.34 1.22 7.39
CA ARG A 14 -30.02 1.96 8.60
C ARG A 14 -28.55 1.81 8.98
N GLU A 15 -28.02 0.60 8.86
CA GLU A 15 -26.66 0.25 9.26
C GLU A 15 -26.09 -0.85 8.34
N ILE A 16 -24.80 -0.79 8.09
CA ILE A 16 -24.07 -1.81 7.33
C ILE A 16 -23.05 -2.45 8.28
N ALA A 17 -23.05 -3.77 8.37
CA ALA A 17 -22.06 -4.54 9.09
C ALA A 17 -21.28 -5.44 8.14
N VAL A 18 -19.95 -5.49 8.32
CA VAL A 18 -19.07 -6.39 7.54
C VAL A 18 -18.41 -7.34 8.53
N ASN A 19 -18.56 -8.64 8.31
CA ASN A 19 -17.92 -9.66 9.13
C ASN A 19 -16.46 -9.90 8.70
N GLN A 20 -15.74 -10.72 9.46
CA GLN A 20 -14.34 -11.02 9.21
C GLN A 20 -14.08 -11.78 7.90
N GLN A 21 -15.09 -12.50 7.40
CA GLN A 21 -15.07 -13.21 6.13
C GLN A 21 -15.48 -12.34 4.94
N GLY A 22 -15.68 -11.03 5.18
CA GLY A 22 -16.05 -10.09 4.13
C GLY A 22 -17.53 -10.09 3.73
N VAL A 23 -18.39 -10.81 4.44
CA VAL A 23 -19.82 -10.78 4.16
C VAL A 23 -20.39 -9.45 4.63
N VAL A 24 -21.03 -8.75 3.70
CA VAL A 24 -21.67 -7.45 3.93
C VAL A 24 -23.14 -7.65 4.21
N MET A 25 -23.57 -7.22 5.39
CA MET A 25 -24.95 -7.31 5.87
C MET A 25 -25.52 -5.91 6.06
N ALA A 26 -26.77 -5.72 5.63
CA ALA A 26 -27.53 -4.49 5.84
C ALA A 26 -28.66 -4.69 6.84
N TYR A 27 -28.79 -3.77 7.76
CA TYR A 27 -29.96 -3.65 8.65
C TYR A 27 -30.93 -2.66 8.03
N VAL A 28 -32.07 -3.18 7.55
CA VAL A 28 -33.12 -2.39 6.90
C VAL A 28 -34.19 -2.00 7.93
N GLU A 29 -34.74 -0.80 7.81
CA GLU A 29 -35.61 -0.16 8.81
C GLU A 29 -36.87 -0.97 9.20
N ASN A 30 -37.36 -1.82 8.29
CA ASN A 30 -38.58 -2.63 8.51
C ASN A 30 -38.31 -4.13 8.68
N GLN A 31 -37.05 -4.55 8.85
CA GLN A 31 -36.71 -5.96 9.04
C GLN A 31 -35.87 -6.15 10.30
N SER A 32 -36.27 -7.12 11.14
CA SER A 32 -35.55 -7.47 12.35
C SER A 32 -34.27 -8.31 12.11
N ALA A 33 -34.16 -8.90 10.92
CA ALA A 33 -33.00 -9.71 10.53
C ALA A 33 -32.12 -8.94 9.52
N PRO A 34 -30.81 -9.03 9.63
CA PRO A 34 -29.91 -8.44 8.64
C PRO A 34 -30.05 -9.16 7.29
N VAL A 35 -30.02 -8.38 6.22
CA VAL A 35 -30.02 -8.88 4.84
C VAL A 35 -28.59 -8.93 4.33
N GLU A 36 -28.17 -10.07 3.82
CA GLU A 36 -26.89 -10.23 3.17
C GLU A 36 -26.92 -9.53 1.80
N LEU A 37 -26.03 -8.57 1.59
CA LEU A 37 -25.93 -7.81 0.34
C LEU A 37 -24.90 -8.42 -0.64
N GLY A 38 -23.91 -9.11 -0.12
CA GLY A 38 -22.83 -9.72 -0.88
C GLY A 38 -21.59 -9.97 -0.05
N GLN A 39 -20.55 -10.46 -0.68
CA GLN A 39 -19.28 -10.76 -0.03
C GLN A 39 -18.14 -10.02 -0.73
N LEU A 40 -17.31 -9.35 0.07
CA LEU A 40 -16.06 -8.75 -0.39
C LEU A 40 -15.03 -9.86 -0.64
N SER A 41 -14.35 -9.80 -1.75
CA SER A 41 -13.23 -10.67 -2.08
C SER A 41 -11.91 -9.90 -1.97
N LEU A 42 -10.84 -10.60 -1.63
CA LEU A 42 -9.47 -10.07 -1.65
C LEU A 42 -8.74 -10.58 -2.87
N ALA A 43 -7.85 -9.76 -3.42
CA ALA A 43 -6.95 -10.17 -4.48
C ALA A 43 -5.56 -10.39 -3.89
N THR A 44 -4.96 -11.54 -4.15
CA THR A 44 -3.57 -11.84 -3.84
C THR A 44 -2.75 -11.93 -5.11
N PHE A 45 -1.48 -11.59 -5.01
CA PHE A 45 -0.55 -11.60 -6.13
C PHE A 45 0.64 -12.51 -5.81
N LEU A 46 1.18 -13.15 -6.82
CA LEU A 46 2.38 -13.99 -6.66
C LEU A 46 3.58 -13.17 -6.18
N ASN A 47 3.69 -11.93 -6.62
CA ASN A 47 4.74 -10.99 -6.22
C ASN A 47 4.14 -9.61 -5.95
N GLU A 48 3.78 -9.35 -4.69
CA GLU A 48 3.20 -8.07 -4.25
C GLU A 48 4.15 -6.88 -4.48
N ALA A 49 5.47 -7.10 -4.36
CA ALA A 49 6.47 -6.06 -4.60
C ALA A 49 6.54 -5.61 -6.07
N GLY A 50 6.02 -6.41 -6.99
CA GLY A 50 5.94 -6.09 -8.41
C GLY A 50 4.77 -5.18 -8.78
N MET A 51 3.87 -4.85 -7.86
CA MET A 51 2.73 -3.98 -8.12
C MET A 51 3.17 -2.51 -8.24
N LYS A 52 2.49 -1.77 -9.10
CA LYS A 52 2.76 -0.34 -9.32
C LYS A 52 1.80 0.52 -8.51
N PRO A 53 2.30 1.38 -7.61
CA PRO A 53 1.45 2.34 -6.91
C PRO A 53 0.97 3.44 -7.87
N ILE A 54 -0.34 3.68 -7.90
CA ILE A 54 -0.96 4.74 -8.72
C ILE A 54 -1.50 5.92 -7.88
N GLY A 55 -1.19 5.94 -6.59
CA GLY A 55 -1.64 6.95 -5.64
C GLY A 55 -2.94 6.57 -4.94
N ASN A 56 -3.34 7.36 -3.94
CA ASN A 56 -4.54 7.13 -3.12
C ASN A 56 -4.64 5.73 -2.52
N ASN A 57 -3.51 5.15 -2.12
CA ASN A 57 -3.39 3.76 -1.62
C ASN A 57 -3.88 2.69 -2.61
N LEU A 58 -3.88 3.02 -3.91
CA LEU A 58 -4.24 2.10 -4.97
C LEU A 58 -2.99 1.52 -5.63
N MET A 59 -3.07 0.24 -5.96
CA MET A 59 -2.02 -0.51 -6.65
C MET A 59 -2.56 -1.05 -7.96
N GLU A 60 -1.74 -1.05 -8.99
CA GLU A 60 -2.04 -1.62 -10.29
C GLU A 60 -1.20 -2.87 -10.52
N ALA A 61 -1.84 -3.93 -11.03
CA ALA A 61 -1.14 -5.16 -11.38
C ALA A 61 -0.21 -4.92 -12.57
N THR A 62 0.96 -5.53 -12.53
CA THR A 62 1.94 -5.48 -13.63
C THR A 62 2.32 -6.91 -14.06
N THR A 63 3.05 -7.02 -15.15
CA THR A 63 3.61 -8.32 -15.57
C THR A 63 4.56 -8.93 -14.53
N ALA A 64 5.14 -8.09 -13.67
CA ALA A 64 6.04 -8.52 -12.60
C ALA A 64 5.31 -8.98 -11.34
N SER A 65 4.07 -8.52 -11.10
CA SER A 65 3.22 -8.98 -9.98
C SER A 65 2.51 -10.29 -10.27
N GLY A 66 2.29 -10.60 -11.55
CA GLY A 66 1.41 -11.68 -11.99
C GLY A 66 -0.07 -11.29 -11.95
N ASP A 67 -0.94 -12.22 -12.37
CA ASP A 67 -2.38 -12.01 -12.38
C ASP A 67 -2.96 -12.09 -10.96
N PRO A 68 -4.01 -11.29 -10.67
CA PRO A 68 -4.69 -11.33 -9.39
C PRO A 68 -5.41 -12.68 -9.17
N THR A 69 -5.21 -13.28 -8.01
CA THR A 69 -5.97 -14.45 -7.58
C THR A 69 -6.99 -14.01 -6.54
N THR A 70 -8.28 -14.21 -6.85
CA THR A 70 -9.37 -13.86 -5.95
C THR A 70 -9.49 -14.90 -4.84
N VAL A 71 -9.52 -14.43 -3.60
CA VAL A 71 -9.58 -15.28 -2.40
C VAL A 71 -10.62 -14.73 -1.41
N THR A 72 -11.14 -15.61 -0.57
CA THR A 72 -12.06 -15.23 0.51
C THR A 72 -11.27 -14.73 1.72
N PRO A 73 -11.67 -13.59 2.34
CA PRO A 73 -11.08 -13.14 3.58
C PRO A 73 -11.21 -14.19 4.70
N GLY A 74 -10.12 -14.41 5.44
CA GLY A 74 -10.08 -15.38 6.54
C GLY A 74 -9.73 -16.82 6.16
N ASP A 75 -9.48 -17.09 4.88
CA ASP A 75 -8.90 -18.38 4.45
C ASP A 75 -7.47 -18.55 4.98
N ALA A 76 -6.97 -19.80 4.96
CA ALA A 76 -5.65 -20.11 5.48
C ALA A 76 -4.54 -19.29 4.79
N GLY A 77 -3.86 -18.44 5.56
CA GLY A 77 -2.81 -17.56 5.06
C GLY A 77 -3.32 -16.20 4.53
N ILE A 78 -4.64 -15.97 4.54
CA ILE A 78 -5.25 -14.71 4.09
C ILE A 78 -5.70 -13.90 5.32
N GLY A 79 -5.52 -12.56 5.24
CA GLY A 79 -5.97 -11.64 6.26
C GLY A 79 -7.49 -11.62 6.43
N VAL A 80 -7.94 -11.10 7.56
CA VAL A 80 -9.37 -10.88 7.86
C VAL A 80 -9.75 -9.42 7.66
N ILE A 81 -11.01 -9.17 7.30
CA ILE A 81 -11.54 -7.82 7.21
C ILE A 81 -11.98 -7.34 8.59
N ARG A 82 -11.65 -6.10 8.93
CA ARG A 82 -12.09 -5.43 10.15
C ARG A 82 -12.75 -4.10 9.81
N GLN A 83 -14.05 -4.02 10.07
CA GLN A 83 -14.80 -2.78 9.92
C GLN A 83 -14.46 -1.78 11.05
N GLY A 84 -14.42 -0.49 10.73
CA GLY A 84 -14.19 0.57 11.71
C GLY A 84 -12.71 0.76 12.12
N TYR A 85 -11.77 0.11 11.45
CA TYR A 85 -10.33 0.24 11.68
C TYR A 85 -9.66 0.91 10.50
N LEU A 86 -8.61 1.66 10.80
CA LEU A 86 -7.67 2.19 9.80
C LEU A 86 -6.34 1.49 9.98
N GLU A 87 -5.72 1.11 8.88
CA GLU A 87 -4.38 0.55 8.88
C GLU A 87 -3.35 1.68 9.05
N ASN A 88 -2.49 1.54 10.04
CA ASN A 88 -1.36 2.44 10.22
C ASN A 88 -0.18 2.01 9.34
N SER A 89 0.59 2.98 8.84
CA SER A 89 1.83 2.69 8.13
C SER A 89 2.81 1.95 9.05
N ASN A 90 3.41 0.88 8.55
CA ASN A 90 4.51 0.17 9.21
C ASN A 90 5.88 0.83 8.95
N VAL A 91 5.92 1.96 8.24
CA VAL A 91 7.15 2.69 7.95
C VAL A 91 7.59 3.47 9.20
N ASN A 92 8.80 3.17 9.69
CA ASN A 92 9.42 3.95 10.73
C ASN A 92 10.00 5.24 10.14
N ILE A 93 9.30 6.36 10.34
CA ILE A 93 9.67 7.67 9.80
C ILE A 93 11.08 8.07 10.26
N ILE A 94 11.46 7.77 11.51
CA ILE A 94 12.78 8.11 12.07
C ILE A 94 13.88 7.37 11.31
N GLN A 95 13.68 6.09 11.04
CA GLN A 95 14.62 5.28 10.27
C GLN A 95 14.78 5.83 8.84
N GLN A 96 13.68 6.14 8.18
CA GLN A 96 13.70 6.70 6.82
C GLN A 96 14.41 8.06 6.75
N ILE A 97 14.20 8.93 7.74
CA ILE A 97 14.92 10.22 7.82
C ILE A 97 16.43 9.98 8.06
N THR A 98 16.78 9.03 8.91
CA THR A 98 18.18 8.70 9.19
C THR A 98 18.88 8.15 7.94
N ASP A 99 18.22 7.29 7.20
CA ASP A 99 18.73 6.72 5.95
C ASP A 99 18.89 7.81 4.88
N LEU A 100 17.93 8.75 4.79
CA LEU A 100 18.02 9.91 3.90
C LEU A 100 19.20 10.81 4.25
N ILE A 101 19.39 11.13 5.53
CA ILE A 101 20.54 11.94 6.01
C ILE A 101 21.85 11.22 5.71
N SER A 102 21.93 9.91 5.90
CA SER A 102 23.12 9.11 5.60
C SER A 102 23.44 9.13 4.10
N ALA A 103 22.42 8.99 3.24
CA ALA A 103 22.58 9.09 1.80
C ALA A 103 23.04 10.48 1.36
N GLN A 104 22.46 11.54 1.96
CA GLN A 104 22.86 12.92 1.69
C GLN A 104 24.31 13.17 2.08
N ARG A 105 24.75 12.71 3.26
CA ARG A 105 26.14 12.84 3.70
C ARG A 105 27.11 12.09 2.78
N ALA A 106 26.74 10.90 2.32
CA ALA A 106 27.54 10.15 1.36
C ALA A 106 27.69 10.92 0.04
N TYR A 107 26.62 11.54 -0.43
CA TYR A 107 26.66 12.39 -1.63
C TYR A 107 27.56 13.62 -1.44
N GLU A 108 27.46 14.32 -0.30
CA GLU A 108 28.30 15.46 0.05
C GLU A 108 29.79 15.06 0.14
N MET A 109 30.10 13.92 0.75
CA MET A 109 31.47 13.41 0.83
C MET A 109 32.04 13.08 -0.55
N ASN A 110 31.25 12.46 -1.41
CA ASN A 110 31.66 12.17 -2.78
C ASN A 110 31.92 13.47 -3.59
N SER A 111 31.02 14.45 -3.49
CA SER A 111 31.20 15.76 -4.15
C SER A 111 32.47 16.46 -3.66
N LYS A 112 32.72 16.45 -2.35
CA LYS A 112 33.89 17.06 -1.76
C LYS A 112 35.21 16.33 -2.14
N SER A 113 35.13 15.01 -2.30
CA SER A 113 36.29 14.22 -2.78
C SER A 113 36.63 14.58 -4.23
N ILE A 114 35.65 14.79 -5.08
CA ILE A 114 35.83 15.21 -6.47
C ILE A 114 36.45 16.62 -6.52
N GLU A 115 35.89 17.55 -5.72
CA GLU A 115 36.42 18.92 -5.63
C GLU A 115 37.90 18.96 -5.15
N THR A 116 38.24 18.13 -4.16
CA THR A 116 39.60 18.00 -3.68
C THR A 116 40.52 17.41 -4.74
N ALA A 117 40.05 16.44 -5.53
CA ALA A 117 40.82 15.88 -6.64
C ALA A 117 41.08 16.91 -7.73
N ASP A 118 40.07 17.73 -8.07
CA ASP A 118 40.23 18.83 -9.04
C ASP A 118 41.23 19.88 -8.55
N GLN A 119 41.21 20.24 -7.27
CA GLN A 119 42.16 21.16 -6.70
C GLN A 119 43.61 20.59 -6.74
N MET A 120 43.78 19.30 -6.47
CA MET A 120 45.10 18.63 -6.58
C MET A 120 45.59 18.64 -8.04
N LEU A 121 44.72 18.37 -8.99
CA LEU A 121 45.10 18.42 -10.42
C LEU A 121 45.47 19.84 -10.87
N GLN A 122 44.74 20.85 -10.41
CA GLN A 122 45.10 22.25 -10.68
C GLN A 122 46.46 22.63 -10.08
N THR A 123 46.73 22.22 -8.86
CA THR A 123 48.03 22.47 -8.19
C THR A 123 49.17 21.75 -8.93
N ALA A 124 48.95 20.50 -9.34
CA ALA A 124 49.95 19.74 -10.13
C ALA A 124 50.23 20.38 -11.51
N ASN A 125 49.23 21.00 -12.14
CA ASN A 125 49.41 21.72 -13.40
C ASN A 125 50.16 23.07 -13.24
N GLN A 126 50.12 23.67 -12.05
CA GLN A 126 50.84 24.93 -11.77
C GLN A 126 52.34 24.74 -11.44
N ILE A 127 52.74 23.52 -11.12
CA ILE A 127 54.16 23.19 -10.78
C ILE A 127 54.97 22.83 -12.06
N LYS A 128 54.36 22.78 -13.20
CA LYS A 128 54.99 22.50 -14.49
C LYS A 128 55.20 23.78 -15.26
#